data_b433d7f3f016a0487fda4ac37d54fb36
#
_entry.id   b433d7f3f016a0487fda4ac37d54fb36
#
_cell.length_a   1.000
_cell.length_b   1.000
_cell.length_c   1.000
_cell.angle_alpha   90.00
_cell.angle_beta   90.00
_cell.angle_gamma   90.00
#
_symmetry.space_group_name_H-M   'P 1'
#
loop_
_entity.id
_entity.type
_entity.pdbx_description
1 polymer ?
#
loop_
_entity_poly.entity_id
_entity_poly.type
_entity_poly.pdbx_seq_one_letter_code
_entity_poly.pdbx_strand_id
1 'polypeptide(L)'
;MSLQFILGNSGSGKSHYLYQQIVNESMEHPEKNYLVLVPEQFTMQTQRDLCAAHPRGGIMNIDALSFMRLAYRVFEEVGREEQPVLDDEGKNLVIRRIAGKLEDDLKVLKGNLKKQGYISEVKSVISEFVQYGVDFDKLDDFMEGLSQESYLYYKLQDIRKVYEGFEEYLRDRYITKEEMLDVLARAVCDSELLKGSVIALDGFTGFTPVQIRLISELLKVSEKVIVTVEIDRREDPFIYRHPYQLFALSKQMVTSLVKLSLIHISEPT
;
A
#
# COMPACT_ATOMS: atom_id res chain seq x y z
N MET A 1 4.35 -11.29 18.97
CA MET A 1 3.62 -10.42 18.05
C MET A 1 2.76 -9.43 18.84
N SER A 2 2.93 -8.13 18.64
CA SER A 2 2.11 -7.11 19.28
C SER A 2 1.82 -5.97 18.31
N LEU A 3 0.59 -5.43 18.35
CA LEU A 3 0.17 -4.23 17.61
C LEU A 3 -0.02 -3.08 18.60
N GLN A 4 0.63 -1.96 18.37
CA GLN A 4 0.59 -0.78 19.22
C GLN A 4 0.16 0.45 18.40
N PHE A 5 -0.70 1.30 18.95
CA PHE A 5 -1.07 2.58 18.35
C PHE A 5 -0.54 3.74 19.16
N ILE A 6 0.01 4.75 18.47
CA ILE A 6 0.37 6.04 19.04
C ILE A 6 -0.63 7.05 18.49
N LEU A 7 -1.58 7.47 19.35
CA LEU A 7 -2.71 8.32 18.99
C LEU A 7 -2.44 9.79 19.33
N GLY A 8 -2.89 10.71 18.49
CA GLY A 8 -2.82 12.13 18.78
C GLY A 8 -3.14 13.02 17.58
N ASN A 9 -3.38 14.29 17.85
CA ASN A 9 -3.65 15.30 16.81
C ASN A 9 -2.43 15.59 15.94
N SER A 10 -2.63 16.25 14.81
CA SER A 10 -1.53 16.82 14.02
C SER A 10 -0.67 17.74 14.91
N GLY A 11 0.65 17.64 14.76
CA GLY A 11 1.60 18.42 15.56
C GLY A 11 1.73 18.02 17.04
N SER A 12 1.09 16.93 17.51
CA SER A 12 1.16 16.49 18.91
C SER A 12 2.48 15.79 19.30
N GLY A 13 3.42 15.66 18.38
CA GLY A 13 4.72 15.03 18.65
C GLY A 13 4.74 13.50 18.51
N LYS A 14 3.74 12.87 17.87
CA LYS A 14 3.67 11.40 17.68
C LYS A 14 4.92 10.82 17.04
N SER A 15 5.34 11.36 15.90
CA SER A 15 6.52 10.89 15.18
C SER A 15 7.80 11.10 16.00
N HIS A 16 7.92 12.24 16.69
CA HIS A 16 9.06 12.48 17.57
C HIS A 16 9.13 11.46 18.71
N TYR A 17 8.00 11.19 19.37
CA TYR A 17 7.90 10.17 20.41
C TYR A 17 8.27 8.78 19.87
N LEU A 18 7.70 8.40 18.72
CA LEU A 18 8.00 7.15 18.05
C LEU A 18 9.50 7.00 17.75
N TYR A 19 10.13 8.04 17.16
CA TYR A 19 11.53 7.98 16.78
C TYR A 19 12.44 7.89 18.01
N GLN A 20 12.16 8.61 19.09
CA GLN A 20 12.87 8.50 20.36
C GLN A 20 12.75 7.07 20.94
N GLN A 21 11.55 6.49 20.92
CA GLN A 21 11.33 5.11 21.37
C GLN A 21 12.15 4.12 20.53
N ILE A 22 12.09 4.21 19.20
CA ILE A 22 12.82 3.31 18.29
C ILE A 22 14.33 3.45 18.48
N VAL A 23 14.85 4.66 18.57
CA VAL A 23 16.27 4.91 18.79
C VAL A 23 16.73 4.30 20.12
N ASN A 24 15.99 4.49 21.20
CA ASN A 24 16.34 3.93 22.50
C ASN A 24 16.31 2.38 22.47
N GLU A 25 15.22 1.79 21.95
CA GLU A 25 15.09 0.32 21.82
C GLU A 25 16.21 -0.26 20.92
N SER A 26 16.59 0.43 19.84
CA SER A 26 17.64 -0.02 18.92
C SER A 26 19.05 -0.03 19.55
N MET A 27 19.30 0.87 20.49
CA MET A 27 20.56 0.87 21.26
C MET A 27 20.61 -0.23 22.31
N GLU A 28 19.48 -0.59 22.90
CA GLU A 28 19.35 -1.68 23.88
C GLU A 28 19.40 -3.06 23.22
N HIS A 29 18.88 -3.15 21.97
CA HIS A 29 18.78 -4.39 21.19
C HIS A 29 19.41 -4.23 19.81
N PRO A 30 20.75 -4.12 19.70
CA PRO A 30 21.44 -3.90 18.43
C PRO A 30 21.35 -5.09 17.46
N GLU A 31 20.95 -6.26 17.94
CA GLU A 31 20.74 -7.48 17.15
C GLU A 31 19.42 -7.48 16.37
N LYS A 32 18.49 -6.58 16.70
CA LYS A 32 17.18 -6.49 16.04
C LYS A 32 17.18 -5.46 14.93
N ASN A 33 16.35 -5.70 13.92
CA ASN A 33 16.08 -4.75 12.86
C ASN A 33 14.87 -3.88 13.21
N TYR A 34 15.01 -2.57 13.00
CA TYR A 34 13.95 -1.57 13.20
C TYR A 34 13.61 -0.92 11.87
N LEU A 35 12.40 -1.13 11.38
CA LEU A 35 11.95 -0.66 10.07
C LEU A 35 10.88 0.41 10.26
N VAL A 36 11.19 1.66 9.89
CA VAL A 36 10.26 2.78 9.94
C VAL A 36 9.70 3.01 8.55
N LEU A 37 8.48 2.53 8.31
CA LEU A 37 7.78 2.69 7.04
C LEU A 37 7.02 4.01 7.03
N VAL A 38 7.27 4.80 6.00
CA VAL A 38 6.65 6.11 5.78
C VAL A 38 6.22 6.26 4.31
N PRO A 39 5.31 7.18 3.98
CA PRO A 39 5.06 7.55 2.59
C PRO A 39 6.36 7.97 1.88
N GLU A 40 6.50 7.65 0.59
CA GLU A 40 7.73 7.80 -0.20
C GLU A 40 8.38 9.18 -0.04
N GLN A 41 7.58 10.25 -0.07
CA GLN A 41 8.06 11.62 0.04
C GLN A 41 8.70 11.97 1.39
N PHE A 42 8.44 11.21 2.44
CA PHE A 42 8.94 11.48 3.79
C PHE A 42 10.18 10.67 4.16
N THR A 43 10.61 9.70 3.36
CA THR A 43 11.71 8.78 3.68
C THR A 43 13.01 9.52 4.05
N MET A 44 13.41 10.51 3.26
CA MET A 44 14.64 11.29 3.51
C MET A 44 14.54 12.15 4.78
N GLN A 45 13.38 12.75 5.04
CA GLN A 45 13.16 13.54 6.25
C GLN A 45 13.19 12.63 7.49
N THR A 46 12.48 11.52 7.45
CA THR A 46 12.46 10.53 8.54
C THR A 46 13.85 10.01 8.86
N GLN A 47 14.67 9.71 7.84
CA GLN A 47 16.04 9.28 8.06
C GLN A 47 16.90 10.35 8.78
N ARG A 48 16.75 11.62 8.38
CA ARG A 48 17.43 12.74 9.05
C ARG A 48 16.96 12.89 10.50
N ASP A 49 15.67 12.80 10.75
CA ASP A 49 15.08 12.95 12.08
C ASP A 49 15.53 11.82 13.02
N LEU A 50 15.60 10.57 12.52
CA LEU A 50 16.13 9.43 13.26
C LEU A 50 17.63 9.59 13.58
N CYS A 51 18.44 10.03 12.61
CA CYS A 51 19.86 10.33 12.83
C CYS A 51 20.03 11.46 13.86
N ALA A 52 19.21 12.50 13.80
CA ALA A 52 19.25 13.61 14.76
C ALA A 52 18.79 13.20 16.16
N ALA A 53 17.84 12.26 16.27
CA ALA A 53 17.38 11.71 17.53
C ALA A 53 18.42 10.78 18.19
N HIS A 54 19.32 10.17 17.40
CA HIS A 54 20.30 9.23 17.91
C HIS A 54 21.47 9.96 18.56
N PRO A 55 21.89 9.60 19.80
CA PRO A 55 22.97 10.32 20.54
C PRO A 55 24.32 10.39 19.81
N ARG A 56 24.58 9.43 18.91
CA ARG A 56 25.82 9.37 18.11
C ARG A 56 25.66 9.98 16.70
N GLY A 57 24.50 10.55 16.38
CA GLY A 57 24.23 11.17 15.07
C GLY A 57 24.18 10.22 13.88
N GLY A 58 23.99 8.91 14.11
CA GLY A 58 23.92 7.91 13.06
C GLY A 58 23.11 6.67 13.48
N ILE A 59 22.47 6.02 12.52
CA ILE A 59 21.66 4.80 12.69
C ILE A 59 22.33 3.63 11.99
N MET A 60 22.29 2.44 12.55
CA MET A 60 22.87 1.21 11.98
C MET A 60 21.85 0.14 11.72
N ASN A 61 21.00 -0.17 12.72
CA ASN A 61 19.96 -1.19 12.67
C ASN A 61 18.55 -0.60 12.57
N ILE A 62 18.45 0.66 12.16
CA ILE A 62 17.19 1.36 11.88
C ILE A 62 17.18 1.76 10.41
N ASP A 63 16.13 1.40 9.69
CA ASP A 63 15.90 1.79 8.30
C ASP A 63 14.61 2.60 8.14
N ALA A 64 14.70 3.75 7.48
CA ALA A 64 13.54 4.54 7.06
C ALA A 64 13.21 4.22 5.59
N LEU A 65 12.10 3.57 5.34
CA LEU A 65 11.75 3.00 4.04
C LEU A 65 10.31 3.38 3.64
N SER A 66 10.04 3.39 2.34
CA SER A 66 8.66 3.24 1.83
C SER A 66 8.34 1.77 1.62
N PHE A 67 7.06 1.45 1.40
CA PHE A 67 6.66 0.08 1.05
C PHE A 67 7.41 -0.45 -0.20
N MET A 68 7.65 0.42 -1.19
CA MET A 68 8.38 0.05 -2.40
C MET A 68 9.85 -0.27 -2.11
N ARG A 69 10.51 0.53 -1.29
CA ARG A 69 11.90 0.28 -0.90
C ARG A 69 12.02 -0.98 -0.04
N LEU A 70 11.04 -1.23 0.81
CA LEU A 70 10.97 -2.49 1.55
C LEU A 70 10.87 -3.68 0.60
N ALA A 71 10.02 -3.59 -0.44
CA ALA A 71 9.87 -4.64 -1.44
C ALA A 71 11.21 -4.97 -2.12
N TYR A 72 11.90 -3.97 -2.65
CA TYR A 72 13.22 -4.17 -3.27
C TYR A 72 14.21 -4.82 -2.32
N ARG A 73 14.27 -4.36 -1.07
CA ARG A 73 15.22 -4.89 -0.09
C ARG A 73 14.94 -6.36 0.26
N VAL A 74 13.66 -6.72 0.41
CA VAL A 74 13.28 -8.12 0.65
C VAL A 74 13.55 -8.99 -0.58
N PHE A 75 13.27 -8.52 -1.78
CA PHE A 75 13.52 -9.28 -3.01
C PHE A 75 15.01 -9.53 -3.23
N GLU A 76 15.85 -8.52 -2.98
CA GLU A 76 17.31 -8.66 -3.03
C GLU A 76 17.79 -9.70 -2.00
N GLU A 77 17.25 -9.69 -0.78
CA GLU A 77 17.60 -10.63 0.28
C GLU A 77 17.22 -12.08 -0.08
N VAL A 78 15.98 -12.29 -0.56
CA VAL A 78 15.48 -13.66 -0.84
C VAL A 78 15.92 -14.19 -2.22
N GLY A 79 16.69 -13.42 -2.98
CA GLY A 79 17.20 -13.82 -4.28
C GLY A 79 16.11 -14.05 -5.33
N ARG A 80 14.99 -13.35 -5.23
CA ARG A 80 13.94 -13.40 -6.26
C ARG A 80 14.37 -12.66 -7.50
N GLU A 81 14.29 -13.34 -8.66
CA GLU A 81 14.40 -12.65 -9.95
C GLU A 81 13.29 -11.61 -10.05
N GLU A 82 13.69 -10.35 -10.12
CA GLU A 82 12.76 -9.24 -10.27
C GLU A 82 12.19 -9.23 -11.70
N GLN A 83 10.87 -9.40 -11.81
CA GLN A 83 10.20 -8.97 -13.03
C GLN A 83 10.34 -7.45 -13.14
N PRO A 84 10.65 -6.90 -14.31
CA PRO A 84 10.78 -5.46 -14.47
C PRO A 84 9.46 -4.75 -14.10
N VAL A 85 9.59 -3.76 -13.22
CA VAL A 85 8.44 -2.97 -12.77
C VAL A 85 8.09 -1.94 -13.83
N LEU A 86 6.85 -1.98 -14.29
CA LEU A 86 6.34 -1.01 -15.24
C LEU A 86 6.00 0.29 -14.52
N ASP A 87 6.68 1.37 -14.87
CA ASP A 87 6.41 2.71 -14.37
C ASP A 87 5.15 3.34 -15.01
N ASP A 88 4.78 4.52 -14.56
CA ASP A 88 3.57 5.21 -15.05
C ASP A 88 3.65 5.57 -16.53
N GLU A 89 4.82 5.88 -17.04
CA GLU A 89 5.04 6.17 -18.47
C GLU A 89 4.90 4.89 -19.30
N GLY A 90 5.49 3.80 -18.84
CA GLY A 90 5.34 2.48 -19.45
C GLY A 90 3.89 2.01 -19.46
N LYS A 91 3.13 2.20 -18.37
CA LYS A 91 1.68 1.91 -18.33
C LYS A 91 0.92 2.71 -19.40
N ASN A 92 1.19 4.01 -19.52
CA ASN A 92 0.56 4.86 -20.53
C ASN A 92 0.84 4.35 -21.96
N LEU A 93 2.08 3.92 -22.25
CA LEU A 93 2.45 3.38 -23.57
C LEU A 93 1.73 2.06 -23.86
N VAL A 94 1.67 1.15 -22.87
CA VAL A 94 0.98 -0.14 -23.00
C VAL A 94 -0.51 0.10 -23.24
N ILE A 95 -1.17 0.93 -22.43
CA ILE A 95 -2.59 1.24 -22.56
C ILE A 95 -2.87 1.87 -23.93
N ARG A 96 -2.04 2.79 -24.41
CA ARG A 96 -2.16 3.39 -25.75
C ARG A 96 -2.09 2.32 -26.84
N ARG A 97 -1.16 1.37 -26.73
CA ARG A 97 -1.02 0.26 -27.69
C ARG A 97 -2.26 -0.63 -27.72
N ILE A 98 -2.81 -0.96 -26.55
CA ILE A 98 -4.00 -1.79 -26.41
C ILE A 98 -5.22 -1.06 -26.96
N ALA A 99 -5.40 0.21 -26.57
CA ALA A 99 -6.47 1.06 -27.07
C ALA A 99 -6.48 1.18 -28.61
N GLY A 100 -5.29 1.25 -29.22
CA GLY A 100 -5.17 1.25 -30.67
C GLY A 100 -5.59 -0.06 -31.33
N LYS A 101 -5.39 -1.21 -30.66
CA LYS A 101 -5.85 -2.51 -31.14
C LYS A 101 -7.36 -2.70 -30.98
N LEU A 102 -7.94 -2.14 -29.92
CA LEU A 102 -9.35 -2.26 -29.57
C LEU A 102 -10.22 -1.10 -30.11
N GLU A 103 -9.65 -0.20 -30.93
CA GLU A 103 -10.33 1.04 -31.33
C GLU A 103 -11.73 0.80 -31.91
N ASP A 104 -11.91 -0.25 -32.71
CA ASP A 104 -13.21 -0.57 -33.32
C ASP A 104 -14.20 -1.23 -32.35
N ASP A 105 -13.72 -1.86 -31.28
CA ASP A 105 -14.53 -2.54 -30.28
C ASP A 105 -14.97 -1.61 -29.12
N LEU A 106 -14.40 -0.39 -29.05
CA LEU A 106 -14.75 0.60 -28.04
C LEU A 106 -15.93 1.46 -28.49
N LYS A 107 -16.84 1.73 -27.54
CA LYS A 107 -18.07 2.52 -27.80
C LYS A 107 -17.92 3.99 -27.37
N VAL A 108 -17.49 4.21 -26.13
CA VAL A 108 -17.40 5.53 -25.49
C VAL A 108 -16.00 6.10 -25.58
N LEU A 109 -14.98 5.25 -25.39
CA LEU A 109 -13.59 5.68 -25.42
C LEU A 109 -13.01 5.73 -26.83
N LYS A 110 -13.73 5.25 -27.85
CA LYS A 110 -13.32 5.30 -29.25
C LYS A 110 -12.91 6.71 -29.66
N GLY A 111 -11.73 6.85 -30.27
CA GLY A 111 -11.17 8.13 -30.73
C GLY A 111 -10.62 9.05 -29.62
N ASN A 112 -11.04 8.88 -28.36
CA ASN A 112 -10.56 9.68 -27.26
C ASN A 112 -9.22 9.17 -26.68
N LEU A 113 -8.95 7.87 -26.76
CA LEU A 113 -7.69 7.26 -26.30
C LEU A 113 -6.46 7.62 -27.16
N LYS A 114 -6.61 8.48 -28.18
CA LYS A 114 -5.50 9.14 -28.89
C LYS A 114 -4.94 10.34 -28.10
N LYS A 115 -5.73 10.91 -27.17
CA LYS A 115 -5.34 12.05 -26.33
C LYS A 115 -4.67 11.56 -25.04
N GLN A 116 -3.52 12.13 -24.71
CA GLN A 116 -2.71 11.72 -23.55
C GLN A 116 -3.50 11.83 -22.24
N GLY A 117 -4.31 12.85 -22.03
CA GLY A 117 -5.12 13.00 -20.83
C GLY A 117 -6.08 11.82 -20.61
N TYR A 118 -6.76 11.35 -21.67
CA TYR A 118 -7.65 10.18 -21.57
C TYR A 118 -6.90 8.88 -21.24
N ILE A 119 -5.71 8.69 -21.81
CA ILE A 119 -4.85 7.54 -21.47
C ILE A 119 -4.48 7.57 -19.99
N SER A 120 -4.07 8.73 -19.48
CA SER A 120 -3.71 8.90 -18.07
C SER A 120 -4.91 8.66 -17.14
N GLU A 121 -6.11 9.08 -17.50
CA GLU A 121 -7.33 8.81 -16.74
C GLU A 121 -7.64 7.31 -16.70
N VAL A 122 -7.61 6.61 -17.83
CA VAL A 122 -7.83 5.16 -17.89
C VAL A 122 -6.77 4.43 -17.09
N LYS A 123 -5.48 4.83 -17.20
CA LYS A 123 -4.39 4.29 -16.37
C LYS A 123 -4.70 4.45 -14.87
N SER A 124 -5.15 5.64 -14.45
CA SER A 124 -5.46 5.90 -13.04
C SER A 124 -6.58 5.00 -12.54
N VAL A 125 -7.65 4.82 -13.32
CA VAL A 125 -8.75 3.93 -12.97
C VAL A 125 -8.29 2.47 -12.87
N ILE A 126 -7.47 1.99 -13.81
CA ILE A 126 -6.91 0.63 -13.74
C ILE A 126 -6.02 0.47 -12.52
N SER A 127 -5.13 1.43 -12.23
CA SER A 127 -4.29 1.41 -11.03
C SER A 127 -5.13 1.39 -9.74
N GLU A 128 -6.23 2.13 -9.68
CA GLU A 128 -7.18 2.07 -8.56
C GLU A 128 -7.84 0.70 -8.44
N PHE A 129 -8.26 0.08 -9.54
CA PHE A 129 -8.84 -1.26 -9.51
C PHE A 129 -7.85 -2.26 -8.89
N VAL A 130 -6.59 -2.24 -9.30
CA VAL A 130 -5.56 -3.11 -8.72
C VAL A 130 -5.35 -2.80 -7.24
N GLN A 131 -5.21 -1.53 -6.85
CA GLN A 131 -5.00 -1.12 -5.45
C GLN A 131 -6.14 -1.53 -4.52
N TYR A 132 -7.38 -1.45 -5.01
CA TYR A 132 -8.56 -1.80 -4.23
C TYR A 132 -9.00 -3.26 -4.41
N GLY A 133 -8.25 -4.03 -5.21
CA GLY A 133 -8.54 -5.44 -5.46
C GLY A 133 -9.86 -5.65 -6.20
N VAL A 134 -10.18 -4.73 -7.13
CA VAL A 134 -11.32 -4.85 -8.05
C VAL A 134 -10.88 -5.70 -9.23
N ASP A 135 -11.20 -6.99 -9.17
CA ASP A 135 -11.04 -7.95 -10.26
C ASP A 135 -12.20 -7.87 -11.28
N PHE A 136 -12.11 -8.67 -12.33
CA PHE A 136 -13.11 -8.67 -13.40
C PHE A 136 -14.50 -9.11 -12.89
N ASP A 137 -14.54 -10.05 -11.96
CA ASP A 137 -15.83 -10.56 -11.41
C ASP A 137 -16.55 -9.45 -10.64
N LYS A 138 -15.84 -8.72 -9.76
CA LYS A 138 -16.40 -7.57 -9.03
C LYS A 138 -16.83 -6.43 -9.95
N LEU A 139 -16.07 -6.21 -11.03
CA LEU A 139 -16.42 -5.19 -12.02
C LEU A 139 -17.68 -5.59 -12.79
N ASP A 140 -17.81 -6.86 -13.15
CA ASP A 140 -18.98 -7.42 -13.83
C ASP A 140 -20.22 -7.38 -12.91
N ASP A 141 -20.09 -7.78 -11.63
CA ASP A 141 -21.15 -7.67 -10.61
C ASP A 141 -21.64 -6.22 -10.45
N PHE A 142 -20.70 -5.25 -10.42
CA PHE A 142 -21.05 -3.84 -10.35
C PHE A 142 -21.82 -3.38 -11.60
N MET A 143 -21.39 -3.81 -12.78
CA MET A 143 -22.04 -3.45 -14.05
C MET A 143 -23.43 -4.07 -14.19
N GLU A 144 -23.68 -5.25 -13.64
CA GLU A 144 -25.02 -5.89 -13.61
C GLU A 144 -26.06 -5.01 -12.88
N GLY A 145 -25.63 -4.25 -11.87
CA GLY A 145 -26.48 -3.31 -11.15
C GLY A 145 -26.82 -2.02 -11.91
N LEU A 146 -26.21 -1.78 -13.08
CA LEU A 146 -26.40 -0.57 -13.88
C LEU A 146 -27.42 -0.80 -15.01
N SER A 147 -28.11 0.27 -15.41
CA SER A 147 -28.89 0.25 -16.66
C SER A 147 -27.97 0.03 -17.85
N GLN A 148 -28.24 -1.01 -18.65
CA GLN A 148 -27.47 -1.34 -19.86
C GLN A 148 -27.53 -0.27 -20.96
N GLU A 149 -28.43 0.71 -20.84
CA GLU A 149 -28.51 1.86 -21.74
C GLU A 149 -27.72 3.08 -21.22
N SER A 150 -27.15 3.01 -20.01
CA SER A 150 -26.46 4.11 -19.39
C SER A 150 -25.08 4.37 -20.03
N TYR A 151 -24.70 5.63 -20.13
CA TYR A 151 -23.35 6.02 -20.56
C TYR A 151 -22.26 5.40 -19.67
N LEU A 152 -22.52 5.29 -18.36
CA LEU A 152 -21.59 4.71 -17.41
C LEU A 152 -21.37 3.22 -17.69
N TYR A 153 -22.41 2.45 -18.00
CA TYR A 153 -22.30 1.04 -18.37
C TYR A 153 -21.35 0.84 -19.57
N TYR A 154 -21.55 1.61 -20.65
CA TYR A 154 -20.67 1.50 -21.82
C TYR A 154 -19.25 1.98 -21.58
N LYS A 155 -19.08 3.01 -20.74
CA LYS A 155 -17.75 3.47 -20.34
C LYS A 155 -17.00 2.40 -19.54
N LEU A 156 -17.65 1.73 -18.60
CA LEU A 156 -17.05 0.65 -17.83
C LEU A 156 -16.77 -0.59 -18.68
N GLN A 157 -17.63 -0.90 -19.64
CA GLN A 157 -17.35 -1.96 -20.63
C GLN A 157 -16.06 -1.70 -21.40
N ASP A 158 -15.86 -0.46 -21.86
CA ASP A 158 -14.64 -0.09 -22.58
C ASP A 158 -13.42 -0.16 -21.67
N ILE A 159 -13.52 0.34 -20.44
CA ILE A 159 -12.43 0.27 -19.44
C ILE A 159 -12.10 -1.19 -19.13
N ARG A 160 -13.10 -2.06 -18.95
CA ARG A 160 -12.91 -3.49 -18.69
C ARG A 160 -12.12 -4.18 -19.81
N LYS A 161 -12.44 -3.90 -21.08
CA LYS A 161 -11.71 -4.45 -22.23
C LYS A 161 -10.26 -3.98 -22.27
N VAL A 162 -10.03 -2.69 -21.97
CA VAL A 162 -8.67 -2.14 -21.92
C VAL A 162 -7.89 -2.74 -20.76
N TYR A 163 -8.53 -2.93 -19.60
CA TYR A 163 -7.93 -3.57 -18.42
C TYR A 163 -7.57 -5.02 -18.69
N GLU A 164 -8.46 -5.81 -19.29
CA GLU A 164 -8.19 -7.19 -19.67
C GLU A 164 -6.98 -7.31 -20.62
N GLY A 165 -6.95 -6.47 -21.67
CA GLY A 165 -5.80 -6.41 -22.57
C GLY A 165 -4.51 -5.94 -21.89
N PHE A 166 -4.61 -5.08 -20.87
CA PHE A 166 -3.48 -4.62 -20.08
C PHE A 166 -2.91 -5.76 -19.23
N GLU A 167 -3.75 -6.48 -18.49
CA GLU A 167 -3.37 -7.66 -17.70
C GLU A 167 -2.74 -8.76 -18.57
N GLU A 168 -3.33 -9.04 -19.75
CA GLU A 168 -2.77 -10.00 -20.69
C GLU A 168 -1.40 -9.56 -21.22
N TYR A 169 -1.21 -8.27 -21.47
CA TYR A 169 0.09 -7.75 -21.92
C TYR A 169 1.17 -7.85 -20.83
N LEU A 170 0.81 -7.64 -19.55
CA LEU A 170 1.75 -7.70 -18.42
C LEU A 170 2.13 -9.13 -18.05
N ARG A 171 1.25 -10.09 -18.27
CA ARG A 171 1.43 -11.49 -17.86
C ARG A 171 2.82 -11.99 -18.28
N ASP A 172 3.59 -12.47 -17.31
CA ASP A 172 4.94 -13.03 -17.45
C ASP A 172 6.02 -12.06 -17.99
N ARG A 173 5.72 -10.76 -18.12
CA ARG A 173 6.66 -9.77 -18.67
C ARG A 173 7.00 -8.66 -17.68
N TYR A 174 6.00 -8.13 -17.02
CA TYR A 174 6.13 -6.99 -16.13
C TYR A 174 5.22 -7.16 -14.92
N ILE A 175 5.56 -6.48 -13.83
CA ILE A 175 4.66 -6.22 -12.71
C ILE A 175 4.42 -4.72 -12.58
N THR A 176 3.30 -4.34 -12.02
CA THR A 176 3.02 -2.95 -11.66
C THR A 176 3.49 -2.65 -10.24
N LYS A 177 3.63 -1.36 -9.90
CA LYS A 177 3.94 -0.94 -8.53
C LYS A 177 2.89 -1.45 -7.52
N GLU A 178 1.64 -1.50 -7.94
CA GLU A 178 0.52 -1.98 -7.13
C GLU A 178 0.64 -3.47 -6.82
N GLU A 179 0.98 -4.28 -7.83
CA GLU A 179 1.17 -5.73 -7.69
C GLU A 179 2.41 -6.08 -6.89
N MET A 180 3.43 -5.21 -6.89
CA MET A 180 4.66 -5.43 -6.14
C MET A 180 4.39 -5.66 -4.65
N LEU A 181 3.39 -5.00 -4.07
CA LEU A 181 3.04 -5.20 -2.67
C LEU A 181 2.41 -6.58 -2.40
N ASP A 182 1.67 -7.14 -3.36
CA ASP A 182 1.16 -8.51 -3.26
C ASP A 182 2.29 -9.55 -3.40
N VAL A 183 3.26 -9.28 -4.27
CA VAL A 183 4.48 -10.11 -4.40
C VAL A 183 5.30 -10.04 -3.11
N LEU A 184 5.46 -8.84 -2.53
CA LEU A 184 6.12 -8.66 -1.24
C LEU A 184 5.40 -9.43 -0.13
N ALA A 185 4.07 -9.33 -0.04
CA ALA A 185 3.30 -10.02 0.99
C ALA A 185 3.54 -11.54 0.98
N ARG A 186 3.72 -12.15 -0.21
CA ARG A 186 4.07 -13.58 -0.35
C ARG A 186 5.51 -13.90 0.02
N ALA A 187 6.41 -12.92 -0.02
CA ALA A 187 7.83 -13.10 0.30
C ALA A 187 8.17 -12.80 1.78
N VAL A 188 7.25 -12.19 2.52
CA VAL A 188 7.46 -11.77 3.92
C VAL A 188 7.97 -12.91 4.80
N CYS A 189 7.40 -14.12 4.67
CA CYS A 189 7.77 -15.27 5.49
C CYS A 189 9.19 -15.80 5.23
N ASP A 190 9.75 -15.48 4.06
CA ASP A 190 11.08 -15.96 3.65
C ASP A 190 12.20 -15.00 4.08
N SER A 191 11.86 -13.76 4.48
CA SER A 191 12.83 -12.71 4.80
C SER A 191 13.32 -12.80 6.26
N GLU A 192 14.62 -12.97 6.43
CA GLU A 192 15.29 -12.91 7.75
C GLU A 192 15.33 -11.47 8.30
N LEU A 193 15.39 -10.46 7.42
CA LEU A 193 15.30 -9.03 7.79
C LEU A 193 14.02 -8.72 8.56
N LEU A 194 12.90 -9.36 8.19
CA LEU A 194 11.58 -9.11 8.76
C LEU A 194 11.28 -9.97 9.99
N LYS A 195 11.90 -11.14 10.11
CA LYS A 195 11.69 -12.03 11.26
C LYS A 195 12.16 -11.39 12.57
N GLY A 196 11.24 -11.28 13.53
CA GLY A 196 11.54 -10.69 14.83
C GLY A 196 11.85 -9.19 14.80
N SER A 197 11.68 -8.52 13.68
CA SER A 197 11.88 -7.07 13.56
C SER A 197 10.81 -6.26 14.30
N VAL A 198 11.13 -5.00 14.58
CA VAL A 198 10.18 -3.98 15.03
C VAL A 198 9.82 -3.10 13.83
N ILE A 199 8.55 -3.06 13.47
CA ILE A 199 8.06 -2.30 12.32
C ILE A 199 7.21 -1.13 12.80
N ALA A 200 7.53 0.07 12.38
CA ALA A 200 6.74 1.27 12.64
C ALA A 200 6.13 1.81 11.35
N LEU A 201 4.86 2.16 11.39
CA LEU A 201 4.11 2.79 10.29
C LEU A 201 3.80 4.23 10.71
N ASP A 202 4.45 5.21 10.08
CA ASP A 202 4.31 6.62 10.45
C ASP A 202 3.88 7.50 9.29
N GLY A 203 2.98 8.46 9.57
CA GLY A 203 2.53 9.45 8.60
C GLY A 203 1.51 8.95 7.57
N PHE A 204 0.90 7.79 7.79
CA PHE A 204 -0.19 7.30 6.96
C PHE A 204 -1.55 7.79 7.46
N THR A 205 -2.41 8.19 6.53
CA THR A 205 -3.81 8.58 6.82
C THR A 205 -4.79 7.43 6.69
N GLY A 206 -4.39 6.35 6.03
CA GLY A 206 -5.16 5.14 5.79
C GLY A 206 -4.33 4.15 4.99
N PHE A 207 -4.84 2.93 4.83
CA PHE A 207 -4.21 1.88 4.04
C PHE A 207 -5.16 1.34 2.97
N THR A 208 -4.63 1.08 1.78
CA THR A 208 -5.36 0.35 0.74
C THR A 208 -5.50 -1.12 1.11
N PRO A 209 -6.47 -1.85 0.52
CA PRO A 209 -6.63 -3.29 0.78
C PRO A 209 -5.35 -4.11 0.54
N VAL A 210 -4.55 -3.75 -0.47
CA VAL A 210 -3.25 -4.38 -0.74
C VAL A 210 -2.26 -4.14 0.40
N GLN A 211 -2.18 -2.90 0.89
CA GLN A 211 -1.33 -2.57 2.05
C GLN A 211 -1.80 -3.28 3.32
N ILE A 212 -3.11 -3.39 3.53
CA ILE A 212 -3.68 -4.14 4.67
C ILE A 212 -3.27 -5.61 4.62
N ARG A 213 -3.32 -6.26 3.43
CA ARG A 213 -2.83 -7.63 3.25
C ARG A 213 -1.35 -7.76 3.59
N LEU A 214 -0.51 -6.86 3.08
CA LEU A 214 0.91 -6.83 3.40
C LEU A 214 1.15 -6.67 4.91
N ILE A 215 0.47 -5.71 5.55
CA ILE A 215 0.60 -5.49 7.01
C ILE A 215 0.15 -6.73 7.79
N SER A 216 -0.86 -7.46 7.31
CA SER A 216 -1.26 -8.75 7.89
C SER A 216 -0.11 -9.77 7.89
N GLU A 217 0.61 -9.90 6.78
CA GLU A 217 1.77 -10.80 6.70
C GLU A 217 2.94 -10.30 7.57
N LEU A 218 3.22 -8.99 7.57
CA LEU A 218 4.23 -8.39 8.45
C LEU A 218 3.94 -8.64 9.93
N LEU A 219 2.67 -8.55 10.33
CA LEU A 219 2.25 -8.88 11.69
C LEU A 219 2.60 -10.32 12.10
N LYS A 220 2.60 -11.28 11.20
CA LYS A 220 2.89 -12.69 11.52
C LYS A 220 4.36 -12.93 11.86
N VAL A 221 5.28 -12.24 11.21
CA VAL A 221 6.73 -12.49 11.31
C VAL A 221 7.45 -11.52 12.23
N SER A 222 6.93 -10.27 12.38
CA SER A 222 7.54 -9.26 13.25
C SER A 222 7.25 -9.49 14.74
N GLU A 223 8.13 -9.02 15.59
CA GLU A 223 7.91 -8.99 17.04
C GLU A 223 6.83 -7.97 17.42
N LYS A 224 6.89 -6.79 16.79
CA LYS A 224 6.06 -5.64 17.13
C LYS A 224 5.76 -4.78 15.90
N VAL A 225 4.52 -4.36 15.76
CA VAL A 225 4.11 -3.34 14.78
C VAL A 225 3.53 -2.14 15.53
N ILE A 226 4.09 -0.95 15.28
CA ILE A 226 3.68 0.31 15.89
C ILE A 226 3.09 1.20 14.80
N VAL A 227 1.92 1.78 15.02
CA VAL A 227 1.24 2.64 14.04
C VAL A 227 0.93 3.99 14.65
N THR A 228 1.40 5.08 14.03
CA THR A 228 0.96 6.42 14.41
C THR A 228 -0.39 6.72 13.75
N VAL A 229 -1.30 7.28 14.52
CA VAL A 229 -2.66 7.59 14.06
C VAL A 229 -3.01 9.02 14.40
N GLU A 230 -3.45 9.77 13.39
CA GLU A 230 -3.96 11.12 13.61
C GLU A 230 -5.43 11.09 14.03
N ILE A 231 -5.69 11.48 15.27
CA ILE A 231 -7.05 11.51 15.83
C ILE A 231 -7.13 12.50 17.01
N ASP A 232 -8.26 13.18 17.17
CA ASP A 232 -8.51 14.03 18.33
C ASP A 232 -8.75 13.18 19.58
N ARG A 233 -8.28 13.65 20.75
CA ARG A 233 -8.43 12.96 22.04
C ARG A 233 -9.89 12.73 22.45
N ARG A 234 -10.81 13.52 21.91
CA ARG A 234 -12.26 13.42 22.18
C ARG A 234 -12.95 12.35 21.34
N GLU A 235 -12.27 11.83 20.34
CA GLU A 235 -12.79 10.83 19.41
C GLU A 235 -12.34 9.42 19.83
N ASP A 236 -13.28 8.48 19.83
CA ASP A 236 -12.94 7.07 20.03
C ASP A 236 -12.33 6.49 18.73
N PRO A 237 -11.05 6.02 18.73
CA PRO A 237 -10.39 5.50 17.56
C PRO A 237 -10.96 4.16 17.07
N PHE A 238 -11.66 3.43 17.92
CA PHE A 238 -12.20 2.09 17.65
C PHE A 238 -13.63 2.12 17.11
N ILE A 239 -14.29 3.29 17.08
CA ILE A 239 -15.67 3.43 16.61
C ILE A 239 -15.70 4.10 15.23
N TYR A 240 -15.75 3.29 14.17
CA TYR A 240 -16.05 3.73 12.81
C TYR A 240 -17.53 3.49 12.50
N ARG A 241 -18.28 4.55 12.15
CA ARG A 241 -19.71 4.50 11.86
C ARG A 241 -20.04 4.73 10.37
N HIS A 242 -19.44 5.77 9.78
CA HIS A 242 -19.72 6.18 8.40
C HIS A 242 -18.57 7.04 7.83
N PRO A 243 -18.42 7.10 6.49
CA PRO A 243 -17.25 7.72 5.85
C PRO A 243 -17.17 9.23 5.98
N TYR A 244 -18.25 9.91 6.32
CA TYR A 244 -18.28 11.38 6.49
C TYR A 244 -18.10 11.85 7.95
N GLN A 245 -17.80 10.96 8.88
CA GLN A 245 -17.42 11.37 10.23
C GLN A 245 -15.99 11.94 10.26
N LEU A 246 -15.75 12.82 11.23
CA LEU A 246 -14.41 13.34 11.45
C LEU A 246 -13.44 12.19 11.77
N PHE A 247 -12.24 12.21 11.18
CA PHE A 247 -11.24 11.14 11.29
C PHE A 247 -11.70 9.76 10.77
N ALA A 248 -12.63 9.71 9.81
CA ALA A 248 -13.15 8.45 9.26
C ALA A 248 -12.05 7.52 8.78
N LEU A 249 -11.08 8.02 8.01
CA LEU A 249 -9.96 7.22 7.50
C LEU A 249 -9.09 6.67 8.63
N SER A 250 -8.75 7.47 9.63
CA SER A 250 -7.98 7.03 10.79
C SER A 250 -8.71 5.95 11.59
N LYS A 251 -10.02 6.11 11.81
CA LYS A 251 -10.84 5.12 12.51
C LYS A 251 -10.98 3.83 11.70
N GLN A 252 -11.16 3.94 10.38
CA GLN A 252 -11.19 2.77 9.49
C GLN A 252 -9.87 2.01 9.53
N MET A 253 -8.74 2.74 9.49
CA MET A 253 -7.41 2.16 9.60
C MET A 253 -7.25 1.38 10.92
N VAL A 254 -7.56 2.00 12.06
CA VAL A 254 -7.46 1.37 13.38
C VAL A 254 -8.34 0.13 13.46
N THR A 255 -9.62 0.25 13.09
CA THR A 255 -10.57 -0.88 13.16
C THR A 255 -10.18 -2.04 12.25
N SER A 256 -9.63 -1.76 11.08
CA SER A 256 -9.13 -2.79 10.16
C SER A 256 -7.92 -3.53 10.75
N LEU A 257 -6.94 -2.80 11.28
CA LEU A 257 -5.74 -3.40 11.88
C LEU A 257 -6.05 -4.18 13.16
N VAL A 258 -6.96 -3.71 13.99
CA VAL A 258 -7.42 -4.44 15.20
C VAL A 258 -8.08 -5.76 14.80
N LYS A 259 -8.94 -5.77 13.79
CA LYS A 259 -9.55 -7.02 13.28
C LYS A 259 -8.49 -8.02 12.84
N LEU A 260 -7.46 -7.59 12.10
CA LEU A 260 -6.36 -8.46 11.70
C LEU A 260 -5.62 -9.04 12.91
N SER A 261 -5.26 -8.20 13.88
CA SER A 261 -4.57 -8.64 15.09
C SER A 261 -5.36 -9.68 15.88
N LEU A 262 -6.69 -9.52 15.97
CA LEU A 262 -7.56 -10.48 16.66
C LEU A 262 -7.66 -11.83 15.93
N ILE A 263 -7.68 -11.84 14.59
CA ILE A 263 -7.70 -13.07 13.80
C ILE A 263 -6.43 -13.88 14.05
N HIS A 264 -5.27 -13.24 14.09
CA HIS A 264 -3.99 -13.92 14.32
C HIS A 264 -3.77 -14.42 15.78
N ILE A 265 -4.49 -13.87 16.75
CA ILE A 265 -4.47 -14.36 18.13
C ILE A 265 -5.35 -15.63 18.30
N SER A 266 -6.37 -15.78 17.46
CA SER A 266 -7.35 -16.88 17.55
C SER A 266 -6.98 -18.12 16.72
N GLU A 267 -5.97 -18.06 15.85
CA GLU A 267 -5.46 -19.25 15.16
C GLU A 267 -4.41 -19.95 16.03
N PRO A 268 -4.71 -21.17 16.56
CA PRO A 268 -3.70 -21.94 17.26
C PRO A 268 -2.63 -22.41 16.26
N THR A 269 -1.39 -22.05 16.54
CA THR A 269 -0.20 -22.58 15.88
C THR A 269 -0.08 -24.09 16.06
#